data_1f8cfa8838b342c0e9030983a838e641
#
_entry.id   1f8cfa8838b342c0e9030983a838e641
#
_cell.length_a   1.000
_cell.length_b   1.000
_cell.length_c   1.000
_cell.angle_alpha   90.00
_cell.angle_beta   90.00
_cell.angle_gamma   90.00
#
_symmetry.space_group_name_H-M   'P 1'
#
loop_
_entity.id
_entity.type
_entity.pdbx_description
1 polymer ?
#
loop_
_entity_poly.entity_id
_entity_poly.type
_entity_poly.pdbx_seq_one_letter_code
_entity_poly.pdbx_strand_id
1 'polypeptide(L)'
;MSQPPPQQQGFGAPYEPRPGVYGDPGQPGPGPQLGPRPGPYGPPPQPPYGSPQFPAEPAPVVLGGPGGGGRSRSRLAGLVAGGLAGLLVVGTGVWLVVGGDGGSGDGKPVAQESTAPTPPDTKDGPEDGKGPRKPGAAELSKGRKDGEAPVRWVENNRIDLPEGGVNAYGPWITGGIAVQALYRTVSGHALDDGARRWSLRLPADICAAPTTPSTDGKIVVGVRSDTSEEAQCDRILMIDLTTGKTGWKAELDRKGFQDGLSDIVMAVNGDVVTVGRLTRTDAYRISDGKHLWDRLPGPCQPFGLAGGAVPLAALECRKDPGDGEAAQQEVRRIDPATGRTVWTYQVKKGWEVDQFYSTNPPVISLRQGGAEGKWAIAMLNDDGTFRSQPDPGTDDYQTRCGGDMRNESGNLDNCYGVAADAGTLYLATKPASEARPANAVVAFDMSTGKRKWKAASPATQTLMPLRVEGGKVLLHLGPSPLGTDKVSGGIMALGPGGGTPQPVLRHPTPAVDAERTFQGPQVHYANGRSLLLSPYVSGVDDRAELELRTMIAFGD
;
A
#
# COMPACT_ATOMS: atom_id res chain seq x y z
N MET A 1 -0.55 -1.32 57.50
CA MET A 1 -1.86 -1.56 56.87
C MET A 1 -1.89 -0.78 55.58
N SER A 2 -1.52 -1.46 54.51
CA SER A 2 -1.38 -0.84 53.18
C SER A 2 -2.64 -1.18 52.37
N GLN A 3 -3.33 -0.17 51.87
CA GLN A 3 -4.49 -0.34 50.99
C GLN A 3 -4.03 -0.93 49.65
N PRO A 4 -4.83 -1.81 49.03
CA PRO A 4 -4.56 -2.28 47.67
C PRO A 4 -4.92 -1.20 46.63
N PRO A 5 -4.25 -1.18 45.47
CA PRO A 5 -4.51 -0.21 44.42
C PRO A 5 -5.88 -0.44 43.75
N PRO A 6 -6.52 0.62 43.22
CA PRO A 6 -7.82 0.48 42.57
C PRO A 6 -7.69 -0.31 41.25
N GLN A 7 -8.64 -1.21 41.01
CA GLN A 7 -8.77 -1.96 39.77
C GLN A 7 -9.12 -1.01 38.62
N GLN A 8 -8.28 -1.02 37.58
CA GLN A 8 -8.52 -0.36 36.32
C GLN A 8 -9.70 -1.02 35.60
N GLN A 9 -10.81 -0.33 35.53
CA GLN A 9 -11.88 -0.63 34.57
C GLN A 9 -11.51 0.07 33.24
N GLY A 10 -10.86 -0.67 32.34
CA GLY A 10 -10.63 -0.22 30.98
C GLY A 10 -11.58 -0.93 30.05
N PHE A 11 -12.50 -0.22 29.39
CA PHE A 11 -13.09 -0.67 28.12
C PHE A 11 -13.89 0.48 27.50
N GLY A 12 -13.33 1.14 26.50
CA GLY A 12 -14.07 1.94 25.53
C GLY A 12 -14.53 1.02 24.41
N ALA A 13 -15.80 0.62 24.40
CA ALA A 13 -16.42 -0.11 23.30
C ALA A 13 -16.89 0.85 22.21
N PRO A 14 -16.94 0.42 20.93
CA PRO A 14 -17.67 1.14 19.90
C PRO A 14 -19.14 1.29 20.31
N TYR A 15 -19.69 2.44 20.02
CA TYR A 15 -21.04 2.88 20.39
C TYR A 15 -22.12 1.88 19.94
N GLU A 16 -22.92 1.33 20.90
CA GLU A 16 -24.17 0.64 20.62
C GLU A 16 -25.36 1.60 20.78
N PRO A 17 -26.33 1.63 19.85
CA PRO A 17 -27.58 2.28 20.08
C PRO A 17 -28.38 1.51 21.19
N ARG A 18 -28.87 2.23 22.17
CA ARG A 18 -29.66 1.67 23.30
C ARG A 18 -30.90 0.93 22.81
N PRO A 19 -31.12 -0.35 23.19
CA PRO A 19 -32.42 -0.97 23.09
C PRO A 19 -33.33 -0.45 24.20
N GLY A 20 -34.61 -0.28 23.88
CA GLY A 20 -35.61 0.10 24.82
C GLY A 20 -35.78 -0.95 25.92
N VAL A 21 -36.13 -0.44 27.10
CA VAL A 21 -36.38 -1.18 28.34
C VAL A 21 -37.51 -2.17 28.13
N TYR A 22 -37.22 -3.48 28.19
CA TYR A 22 -38.20 -4.52 28.47
C TYR A 22 -38.02 -4.98 29.91
N GLY A 23 -39.09 -4.78 30.72
CA GLY A 23 -39.15 -5.22 32.09
C GLY A 23 -39.39 -6.72 32.22
N ASP A 24 -38.76 -7.28 33.23
CA ASP A 24 -38.84 -8.66 33.69
C ASP A 24 -40.18 -8.92 34.43
N PRO A 25 -40.89 -10.05 34.22
CA PRO A 25 -42.14 -10.37 34.92
C PRO A 25 -41.87 -11.23 36.17
N GLY A 26 -42.17 -10.70 37.35
CA GLY A 26 -42.07 -11.45 38.60
C GLY A 26 -42.83 -10.86 39.75
N GLN A 27 -44.06 -11.41 39.98
CA GLN A 27 -44.88 -11.55 41.17
C GLN A 27 -45.97 -10.50 41.52
N PRO A 28 -47.16 -10.98 41.96
CA PRO A 28 -48.39 -10.22 42.02
C PRO A 28 -48.73 -9.65 43.41
N GLY A 29 -49.31 -8.48 43.42
CA GLY A 29 -49.96 -7.88 44.61
C GLY A 29 -51.16 -7.05 44.17
N PRO A 30 -52.18 -6.88 45.02
CA PRO A 30 -53.58 -6.79 44.62
C PRO A 30 -54.09 -5.40 44.22
N GLY A 31 -55.13 -5.41 43.35
CA GLY A 31 -55.67 -4.24 42.67
C GLY A 31 -56.58 -3.34 43.56
N PRO A 32 -57.11 -2.24 43.00
CA PRO A 32 -58.53 -2.15 42.77
C PRO A 32 -59.03 -1.51 41.45
N GLN A 33 -60.11 -2.11 40.96
CA GLN A 33 -61.34 -1.60 40.33
C GLN A 33 -61.34 -0.52 39.21
N LEU A 34 -61.75 -1.00 38.07
CA LEU A 34 -62.83 -0.70 37.10
C LEU A 34 -63.21 0.77 36.78
N GLY A 35 -63.08 1.09 35.50
CA GLY A 35 -63.83 2.08 34.73
C GLY A 35 -63.89 1.69 33.25
N PRO A 36 -64.90 2.02 32.45
CA PRO A 36 -65.37 1.24 31.30
C PRO A 36 -64.60 1.54 29.97
N ARG A 37 -64.50 0.47 29.13
CA ARG A 37 -63.96 0.45 27.74
C ARG A 37 -64.85 1.20 26.75
N PRO A 38 -64.28 1.77 25.69
CA PRO A 38 -64.83 1.75 24.33
C PRO A 38 -64.08 0.81 23.43
N GLY A 39 -64.76 0.25 22.45
CA GLY A 39 -64.43 -0.86 21.61
C GLY A 39 -63.43 -0.60 20.47
N PRO A 40 -63.15 -1.61 19.65
CA PRO A 40 -61.97 -1.69 18.82
C PRO A 40 -62.15 -0.98 17.47
N TYR A 41 -61.19 -0.09 17.13
CA TYR A 41 -61.00 0.36 15.76
C TYR A 41 -59.92 -0.52 15.12
N GLY A 42 -60.28 -1.17 14.01
CA GLY A 42 -59.40 -1.94 13.17
C GLY A 42 -58.44 -1.04 12.37
N PRO A 43 -57.28 -1.55 11.97
CA PRO A 43 -56.34 -0.78 11.18
C PRO A 43 -56.84 -0.53 9.74
N PRO A 44 -56.49 0.60 9.10
CA PRO A 44 -56.85 0.87 7.71
C PRO A 44 -56.13 -0.04 6.73
N PRO A 45 -56.73 -0.38 5.57
CA PRO A 45 -56.11 -1.23 4.56
C PRO A 45 -54.94 -0.53 3.86
N GLN A 46 -53.81 -1.23 3.76
CA GLN A 46 -52.67 -0.81 2.98
C GLN A 46 -52.95 -1.00 1.49
N PRO A 47 -52.51 -0.07 0.62
CA PRO A 47 -52.59 -0.27 -0.82
C PRO A 47 -51.50 -1.28 -1.27
N PRO A 48 -51.76 -2.05 -2.35
CA PRO A 48 -50.82 -3.04 -2.83
C PRO A 48 -49.63 -2.35 -3.52
N TYR A 49 -48.43 -2.54 -2.99
CA TYR A 49 -47.21 -2.17 -3.65
C TYR A 49 -46.95 -3.16 -4.79
N GLY A 50 -47.06 -2.66 -6.03
CA GLY A 50 -46.59 -3.36 -7.22
C GLY A 50 -45.05 -3.39 -7.24
N SER A 51 -44.51 -4.58 -7.46
CA SER A 51 -43.09 -4.78 -7.69
C SER A 51 -42.62 -4.01 -8.91
N PRO A 52 -41.49 -3.28 -8.89
CA PRO A 52 -40.92 -2.68 -10.10
C PRO A 52 -40.42 -3.80 -11.02
N GLN A 53 -40.99 -3.88 -12.23
CA GLN A 53 -40.44 -4.65 -13.34
C GLN A 53 -39.24 -3.90 -13.88
N PHE A 54 -38.07 -4.54 -13.79
CA PHE A 54 -36.87 -4.10 -14.53
C PHE A 54 -37.07 -4.40 -16.02
N PRO A 55 -36.66 -3.50 -16.93
CA PRO A 55 -36.63 -3.79 -18.37
C PRO A 55 -35.62 -4.91 -18.65
N ALA A 56 -36.02 -5.87 -19.48
CA ALA A 56 -35.16 -6.95 -19.94
C ALA A 56 -34.02 -6.39 -20.81
N GLU A 57 -32.79 -6.83 -20.52
CA GLU A 57 -31.63 -6.59 -21.38
C GLU A 57 -31.89 -7.10 -22.80
N PRO A 58 -31.49 -6.36 -23.86
CA PRO A 58 -31.56 -6.86 -25.22
C PRO A 58 -30.48 -7.94 -25.44
N ALA A 59 -30.92 -9.07 -25.98
CA ALA A 59 -30.07 -10.18 -26.38
C ALA A 59 -29.04 -9.76 -27.45
N PRO A 60 -27.80 -10.31 -27.42
CA PRO A 60 -26.79 -10.00 -28.42
C PRO A 60 -27.20 -10.54 -29.80
N VAL A 61 -27.11 -9.68 -30.78
CA VAL A 61 -27.34 -10.01 -32.19
C VAL A 61 -26.16 -10.82 -32.72
N VAL A 62 -26.38 -12.08 -33.04
CA VAL A 62 -25.41 -12.94 -33.75
C VAL A 62 -25.52 -12.65 -35.24
N LEU A 63 -24.51 -12.06 -35.84
CA LEU A 63 -24.35 -11.98 -37.29
C LEU A 63 -23.85 -13.34 -37.80
N GLY A 64 -24.70 -14.02 -38.52
CA GLY A 64 -24.38 -15.28 -39.18
C GLY A 64 -23.57 -15.07 -40.45
N GLY A 65 -22.59 -15.94 -40.68
CA GLY A 65 -21.93 -16.21 -41.94
C GLY A 65 -21.85 -17.72 -42.16
N PRO A 66 -21.85 -18.22 -43.41
CA PRO A 66 -22.42 -19.49 -43.76
C PRO A 66 -21.43 -20.66 -43.86
N GLY A 67 -21.93 -21.83 -43.43
CA GLY A 67 -21.79 -23.06 -44.16
C GLY A 67 -20.60 -23.97 -43.88
N GLY A 68 -20.91 -25.20 -43.40
CA GLY A 68 -20.05 -26.36 -43.62
C GLY A 68 -20.07 -27.42 -42.51
N GLY A 69 -21.04 -28.25 -42.59
CA GLY A 69 -21.23 -29.68 -42.35
C GLY A 69 -20.36 -30.48 -41.40
N GLY A 70 -21.00 -31.28 -40.53
CA GLY A 70 -20.56 -32.64 -40.30
C GLY A 70 -20.33 -33.12 -38.88
N ARG A 71 -21.40 -33.61 -38.23
CA ARG A 71 -21.47 -34.83 -37.38
C ARG A 71 -20.39 -35.14 -36.32
N SER A 72 -20.77 -35.08 -35.09
CA SER A 72 -21.22 -36.18 -34.19
C SER A 72 -20.15 -36.91 -33.36
N ARG A 73 -20.40 -36.94 -32.05
CA ARG A 73 -20.26 -38.01 -31.06
C ARG A 73 -18.90 -38.35 -30.43
N SER A 74 -18.91 -38.14 -29.17
CA SER A 74 -18.73 -39.11 -28.06
C SER A 74 -17.32 -39.43 -27.54
N ARG A 75 -17.19 -39.13 -26.24
CA ARG A 75 -16.68 -39.98 -25.14
C ARG A 75 -15.34 -40.74 -25.32
N LEU A 76 -14.55 -40.58 -24.33
CA LEU A 76 -13.92 -41.58 -23.45
C LEU A 76 -12.42 -41.37 -23.22
N ALA A 77 -12.12 -41.42 -21.97
CA ALA A 77 -10.90 -41.65 -21.25
C ALA A 77 -9.86 -42.58 -21.95
N GLY A 78 -8.58 -42.41 -21.58
CA GLY A 78 -7.57 -43.42 -21.81
C GLY A 78 -6.15 -42.93 -21.55
N LEU A 79 -5.60 -43.40 -20.48
CA LEU A 79 -4.19 -43.45 -20.08
C LEU A 79 -3.30 -44.08 -21.17
N VAL A 80 -2.02 -43.84 -21.06
CA VAL A 80 -0.85 -44.72 -21.18
C VAL A 80 0.31 -44.12 -21.99
N ALA A 81 1.34 -43.76 -21.29
CA ALA A 81 2.75 -44.18 -21.29
C ALA A 81 3.44 -44.47 -22.65
N GLY A 82 4.63 -43.92 -22.74
CA GLY A 82 5.76 -44.64 -23.30
C GLY A 82 6.45 -44.02 -24.52
N GLY A 83 7.75 -43.82 -24.41
CA GLY A 83 8.61 -44.01 -25.55
C GLY A 83 9.76 -43.00 -25.75
N LEU A 84 10.89 -43.34 -25.24
CA LEU A 84 12.27 -42.89 -25.52
C LEU A 84 12.64 -42.85 -27.00
N ALA A 85 13.43 -41.86 -27.40
CA ALA A 85 14.60 -41.94 -28.30
C ALA A 85 15.08 -40.50 -28.54
N GLY A 86 16.21 -39.99 -28.19
CA GLY A 86 17.55 -40.50 -28.46
C GLY A 86 18.13 -39.81 -29.69
N LEU A 87 18.88 -38.66 -29.51
CA LEU A 87 19.93 -38.32 -30.47
C LEU A 87 21.02 -37.48 -29.79
N LEU A 88 22.16 -38.17 -29.60
CA LEU A 88 23.46 -37.62 -29.25
C LEU A 88 24.05 -36.85 -30.46
N VAL A 89 24.55 -35.64 -30.22
CA VAL A 89 25.58 -35.06 -31.07
C VAL A 89 26.78 -34.73 -30.21
N VAL A 90 27.86 -35.43 -30.48
CA VAL A 90 29.18 -35.28 -29.89
C VAL A 90 29.89 -34.13 -30.58
N GLY A 91 30.40 -33.20 -29.82
CA GLY A 91 31.33 -32.14 -30.29
C GLY A 91 32.52 -32.06 -29.35
N THR A 92 33.62 -32.64 -29.79
CA THR A 92 34.93 -32.67 -29.13
C THR A 92 35.61 -31.31 -29.15
N GLY A 93 36.14 -30.88 -28.01
CA GLY A 93 37.02 -29.70 -27.90
C GLY A 93 37.96 -29.77 -26.70
N VAL A 94 39.06 -30.40 -26.93
CA VAL A 94 40.44 -30.28 -26.41
C VAL A 94 40.66 -29.69 -25.02
N TRP A 95 41.12 -30.56 -24.13
CA TRP A 95 41.80 -30.25 -22.86
C TRP A 95 43.31 -30.04 -23.12
N LEU A 96 43.85 -28.94 -22.62
CA LEU A 96 45.29 -28.83 -22.35
C LEU A 96 45.50 -28.78 -20.85
N VAL A 97 46.03 -29.88 -20.34
CA VAL A 97 46.61 -29.99 -19.00
C VAL A 97 48.09 -29.62 -19.12
N VAL A 98 48.53 -28.66 -18.31
CA VAL A 98 49.95 -28.53 -17.95
C VAL A 98 50.01 -28.60 -16.41
N GLY A 99 50.62 -29.65 -15.95
CA GLY A 99 50.96 -29.85 -14.57
C GLY A 99 52.25 -29.15 -14.16
N GLY A 100 52.45 -28.93 -12.88
CA GLY A 100 53.71 -28.45 -12.31
C GLY A 100 53.59 -28.19 -10.83
N ASP A 101 54.26 -29.02 -10.09
CA ASP A 101 54.53 -29.19 -8.69
C ASP A 101 54.70 -27.99 -7.75
N GLY A 102 54.22 -28.18 -6.51
CA GLY A 102 55.01 -28.07 -5.29
C GLY A 102 55.32 -26.69 -4.70
N GLY A 103 54.81 -26.38 -3.51
CA GLY A 103 55.41 -25.38 -2.63
C GLY A 103 54.44 -24.84 -1.55
N SER A 104 54.67 -25.29 -0.31
CA SER A 104 54.09 -24.77 0.92
C SER A 104 54.40 -23.30 1.16
N GLY A 105 53.43 -22.52 1.68
CA GLY A 105 53.73 -21.18 2.20
C GLY A 105 52.50 -20.38 2.59
N ASP A 106 52.29 -20.32 3.89
CA ASP A 106 51.66 -19.28 4.71
C ASP A 106 50.50 -18.44 4.20
N GLY A 107 49.38 -18.63 4.87
CA GLY A 107 48.17 -17.85 4.73
C GLY A 107 48.28 -16.39 5.16
N LYS A 108 47.91 -15.50 4.26
CA LYS A 108 47.43 -14.16 4.62
C LYS A 108 46.07 -14.01 4.00
N PRO A 109 45.08 -13.39 4.71
CA PRO A 109 43.76 -13.18 4.17
C PRO A 109 43.85 -12.12 3.07
N VAL A 110 43.46 -12.52 1.86
CA VAL A 110 43.31 -11.59 0.73
C VAL A 110 42.02 -10.79 0.98
N ALA A 111 42.19 -9.51 1.22
CA ALA A 111 41.10 -8.56 1.19
C ALA A 111 40.47 -8.61 -0.23
N GLN A 112 39.22 -9.01 -0.28
CA GLN A 112 38.44 -8.98 -1.51
C GLN A 112 38.21 -7.51 -1.86
N GLU A 113 38.84 -7.04 -2.91
CA GLU A 113 38.64 -5.70 -3.47
C GLU A 113 37.13 -5.54 -3.80
N SER A 114 36.52 -4.62 -3.09
CA SER A 114 35.21 -4.10 -3.43
C SER A 114 35.34 -3.37 -4.75
N THR A 115 34.79 -3.94 -5.81
CA THR A 115 34.66 -3.23 -7.08
C THR A 115 33.81 -1.99 -6.87
N ALA A 116 34.42 -0.83 -6.94
CA ALA A 116 33.76 0.45 -6.99
C ALA A 116 32.71 0.45 -8.13
N PRO A 117 31.54 1.09 -7.94
CA PRO A 117 30.57 1.21 -9.02
C PRO A 117 31.21 1.98 -10.16
N THR A 118 31.21 1.35 -11.33
CA THR A 118 31.62 1.99 -12.59
C THR A 118 30.74 3.21 -12.83
N PRO A 119 31.29 4.38 -13.20
CA PRO A 119 30.50 5.51 -13.65
C PRO A 119 29.60 5.08 -14.81
N PRO A 120 28.37 5.61 -14.91
CA PRO A 120 27.49 5.21 -15.99
C PRO A 120 28.13 5.55 -17.34
N ASP A 121 28.38 4.50 -18.14
CA ASP A 121 28.71 4.67 -19.56
C ASP A 121 27.53 5.39 -20.22
N THR A 122 27.75 6.62 -20.61
CA THR A 122 26.89 7.39 -21.51
C THR A 122 27.05 6.86 -22.92
N LYS A 123 26.67 5.62 -23.17
CA LYS A 123 26.38 5.12 -24.51
C LYS A 123 24.95 4.70 -24.55
N ASP A 124 24.17 5.51 -25.23
CA ASP A 124 22.81 5.24 -25.63
C ASP A 124 22.72 3.81 -26.18
N GLY A 125 21.74 3.06 -25.65
CA GLY A 125 21.35 1.77 -26.23
C GLY A 125 20.89 1.95 -27.66
N PRO A 126 20.75 0.87 -28.46
CA PRO A 126 20.61 0.95 -29.90
C PRO A 126 19.47 1.88 -30.31
N GLU A 127 19.82 2.93 -31.01
CA GLU A 127 18.93 3.77 -31.81
C GLU A 127 18.47 2.97 -33.04
N ASP A 128 17.48 2.09 -32.90
CA ASP A 128 16.76 1.54 -34.04
C ASP A 128 15.34 1.13 -33.64
N GLY A 129 14.50 2.13 -33.45
CA GLY A 129 13.07 1.95 -33.28
C GLY A 129 12.31 3.20 -33.74
N LYS A 130 11.97 3.28 -35.03
CA LYS A 130 11.08 4.30 -35.60
C LYS A 130 9.62 4.12 -35.11
N GLY A 131 9.40 4.28 -33.81
CA GLY A 131 8.08 4.50 -33.23
C GLY A 131 7.91 5.96 -32.82
N PRO A 132 6.69 6.47 -32.65
CA PRO A 132 6.48 7.83 -32.16
C PRO A 132 7.08 7.92 -30.74
N ARG A 133 8.17 8.70 -30.62
CA ARG A 133 8.85 8.95 -29.34
C ARG A 133 7.89 9.69 -28.41
N LYS A 134 7.66 9.16 -27.22
CA LYS A 134 6.86 9.86 -26.22
C LYS A 134 7.46 11.21 -25.86
N PRO A 135 6.63 12.27 -25.66
CA PRO A 135 7.10 13.61 -25.35
C PRO A 135 7.91 13.62 -24.05
N GLY A 136 9.08 14.27 -24.11
CA GLY A 136 9.95 14.51 -22.97
C GLY A 136 9.49 15.73 -22.13
N ALA A 137 10.23 16.04 -21.06
CA ALA A 137 9.87 17.10 -20.12
C ALA A 137 9.69 18.49 -20.79
N ALA A 138 10.58 18.83 -21.72
CA ALA A 138 10.51 20.11 -22.44
C ALA A 138 9.23 20.21 -23.31
N GLU A 139 8.85 19.13 -24.00
CA GLU A 139 7.67 19.09 -24.83
C GLU A 139 6.40 19.11 -23.97
N LEU A 140 6.39 18.40 -22.84
CA LEU A 140 5.28 18.40 -21.88
C LEU A 140 5.10 19.75 -21.15
N SER A 141 6.11 20.60 -21.18
CA SER A 141 6.06 21.97 -20.62
C SER A 141 5.77 23.05 -21.67
N LYS A 142 5.80 22.70 -22.96
CA LYS A 142 5.61 23.68 -24.04
C LYS A 142 4.18 24.18 -24.10
N GLY A 143 4.00 25.49 -23.96
CA GLY A 143 2.68 26.13 -23.95
C GLY A 143 1.98 26.07 -22.58
N ARG A 144 2.74 25.81 -21.50
CA ARG A 144 2.20 25.98 -20.15
C ARG A 144 1.71 27.42 -19.92
N LYS A 145 0.68 27.55 -19.09
CA LYS A 145 0.09 28.82 -18.71
C LYS A 145 0.87 29.47 -17.57
N ASP A 146 0.66 30.76 -17.39
CA ASP A 146 1.21 31.50 -16.25
C ASP A 146 0.74 30.88 -14.93
N GLY A 147 1.67 30.67 -13.99
CA GLY A 147 1.42 30.05 -12.70
C GLY A 147 1.35 28.52 -12.74
N GLU A 148 1.57 27.88 -13.90
CA GLU A 148 1.80 26.44 -14.00
C GLU A 148 3.31 26.12 -13.89
N ALA A 149 3.65 25.15 -13.06
CA ALA A 149 5.02 24.66 -12.92
C ALA A 149 5.43 23.83 -14.15
N PRO A 150 6.73 23.82 -14.54
CA PRO A 150 7.20 22.96 -15.61
C PRO A 150 7.22 21.48 -15.20
N VAL A 151 7.18 20.59 -16.18
CA VAL A 151 7.68 19.23 -16.00
C VAL A 151 9.20 19.31 -15.91
N ARG A 152 9.76 18.84 -14.80
CA ARG A 152 11.23 18.85 -14.59
C ARG A 152 11.90 17.70 -15.34
N TRP A 153 11.35 16.52 -15.14
CA TRP A 153 11.86 15.31 -15.77
C TRP A 153 10.78 14.21 -15.80
N VAL A 154 11.02 13.23 -16.63
CA VAL A 154 10.22 12.01 -16.77
C VAL A 154 11.17 10.83 -16.79
N GLU A 155 10.92 9.81 -16.01
CA GLU A 155 11.59 8.52 -16.11
C GLU A 155 10.66 7.52 -16.77
N ASN A 156 11.17 6.85 -17.77
CA ASN A 156 10.49 5.73 -18.42
C ASN A 156 11.09 4.41 -17.92
N ASN A 157 10.31 3.35 -18.01
CA ASN A 157 10.83 2.02 -17.77
C ASN A 157 11.95 1.70 -18.78
N ARG A 158 13.04 1.12 -18.28
CA ARG A 158 14.18 0.66 -19.09
C ARG A 158 14.51 -0.80 -18.80
N ILE A 159 13.60 -1.49 -18.16
CA ILE A 159 13.80 -2.83 -17.64
C ILE A 159 12.80 -3.72 -18.35
N ASP A 160 13.29 -4.83 -18.86
CA ASP A 160 12.49 -5.95 -19.31
C ASP A 160 11.84 -6.61 -18.08
N LEU A 161 10.51 -6.59 -18.04
CA LEU A 161 9.71 -7.02 -16.91
C LEU A 161 9.19 -8.45 -17.13
N PRO A 162 8.87 -9.18 -16.07
CA PRO A 162 8.22 -10.48 -16.22
C PRO A 162 6.79 -10.32 -16.73
N GLU A 163 6.28 -11.36 -17.36
CA GLU A 163 4.87 -11.44 -17.77
C GLU A 163 3.94 -11.10 -16.58
N GLY A 164 2.95 -10.25 -16.83
CA GLY A 164 2.03 -9.77 -15.81
C GLY A 164 2.50 -8.52 -15.06
N GLY A 165 3.73 -8.04 -15.27
CA GLY A 165 4.25 -6.82 -14.67
C GLY A 165 4.70 -6.97 -13.22
N VAL A 166 5.11 -5.87 -12.60
CA VAL A 166 5.67 -5.85 -11.25
C VAL A 166 5.23 -4.63 -10.43
N ASN A 167 5.26 -4.78 -9.13
CA ASN A 167 5.12 -3.65 -8.19
C ASN A 167 6.38 -2.78 -8.20
N ALA A 168 6.17 -1.46 -8.12
CA ALA A 168 7.23 -0.50 -7.87
C ALA A 168 7.18 -0.05 -6.41
N TYR A 169 8.34 0.04 -5.78
CA TYR A 169 8.49 0.52 -4.41
C TYR A 169 9.13 1.91 -4.38
N GLY A 170 8.81 2.69 -3.38
CA GLY A 170 9.20 4.09 -3.27
C GLY A 170 8.07 5.02 -3.76
N PRO A 171 8.34 6.27 -4.22
CA PRO A 171 9.67 6.85 -4.20
C PRO A 171 10.11 7.20 -2.78
N TRP A 172 11.31 6.80 -2.42
CA TRP A 172 11.95 7.29 -1.20
C TRP A 172 12.74 8.55 -1.52
N ILE A 173 12.50 9.62 -0.79
CA ILE A 173 13.17 10.91 -1.02
C ILE A 173 14.14 11.19 0.11
N THR A 174 15.42 11.31 -0.21
CA THR A 174 16.48 11.62 0.74
C THR A 174 17.62 12.37 0.06
N GLY A 175 18.22 13.37 0.74
CA GLY A 175 19.40 14.08 0.24
C GLY A 175 19.25 14.68 -1.17
N GLY A 176 18.02 15.07 -1.58
CA GLY A 176 17.77 15.58 -2.93
C GLY A 176 17.72 14.49 -4.03
N ILE A 177 17.59 13.22 -3.63
CA ILE A 177 17.48 12.07 -4.52
C ILE A 177 16.11 11.42 -4.33
N ALA A 178 15.42 11.12 -5.42
CA ALA A 178 14.24 10.26 -5.49
C ALA A 178 14.67 8.85 -5.90
N VAL A 179 14.34 7.86 -5.11
CA VAL A 179 14.74 6.47 -5.32
C VAL A 179 13.53 5.60 -5.61
N GLN A 180 13.60 4.83 -6.68
CA GLN A 180 12.62 3.81 -7.05
C GLN A 180 13.26 2.43 -7.03
N ALA A 181 12.52 1.44 -6.53
CA ALA A 181 12.87 0.04 -6.73
C ALA A 181 11.83 -0.60 -7.66
N LEU A 182 12.29 -1.24 -8.73
CA LEU A 182 11.46 -1.89 -9.74
C LEU A 182 12.10 -3.22 -10.14
N TYR A 183 11.38 -4.32 -9.98
CA TYR A 183 11.83 -5.67 -10.30
C TYR A 183 13.16 -6.00 -9.58
N ARG A 184 14.28 -6.04 -10.31
CA ARG A 184 15.64 -6.33 -9.79
C ARG A 184 16.52 -5.11 -9.72
N THR A 185 15.96 -3.92 -9.89
CA THR A 185 16.76 -2.70 -10.00
C THR A 185 16.29 -1.66 -9.00
N VAL A 186 17.24 -1.07 -8.28
CA VAL A 186 17.01 0.12 -7.46
C VAL A 186 17.77 1.27 -8.11
N SER A 187 17.12 2.39 -8.37
CA SER A 187 17.74 3.54 -9.04
C SER A 187 17.44 4.83 -8.31
N GLY A 188 18.47 5.67 -8.19
CA GLY A 188 18.38 6.99 -7.58
C GLY A 188 18.54 8.09 -8.63
N HIS A 189 17.58 9.01 -8.64
CA HIS A 189 17.48 10.13 -9.57
C HIS A 189 17.54 11.44 -8.80
N ALA A 190 18.34 12.39 -9.29
CA ALA A 190 18.34 13.72 -8.70
C ALA A 190 16.95 14.33 -8.79
N LEU A 191 16.43 14.84 -7.67
CA LEU A 191 15.10 15.41 -7.60
C LEU A 191 14.96 16.66 -8.48
N ASP A 192 16.07 17.34 -8.76
CA ASP A 192 16.09 18.60 -9.51
C ASP A 192 15.93 18.41 -11.01
N ASP A 193 16.65 17.48 -11.60
CA ASP A 193 16.79 17.30 -13.06
C ASP A 193 16.49 15.88 -13.56
N GLY A 194 16.22 14.94 -12.64
CA GLY A 194 15.98 13.54 -12.96
C GLY A 194 17.22 12.76 -13.39
N ALA A 195 18.41 13.38 -13.36
CA ALA A 195 19.63 12.71 -13.72
C ALA A 195 19.85 11.49 -12.82
N ARG A 196 20.01 10.32 -13.45
CA ARG A 196 20.27 9.08 -12.71
C ARG A 196 21.65 9.16 -12.07
N ARG A 197 21.69 9.27 -10.73
CA ARG A 197 22.90 9.37 -9.94
C ARG A 197 23.58 8.02 -9.74
N TRP A 198 22.75 6.99 -9.59
CA TRP A 198 23.22 5.62 -9.43
C TRP A 198 22.13 4.61 -9.84
N SER A 199 22.54 3.39 -10.10
CA SER A 199 21.66 2.26 -10.35
C SER A 199 22.29 1.00 -9.78
N LEU A 200 21.53 0.23 -9.02
CA LEU A 200 21.94 -1.03 -8.40
C LEU A 200 21.07 -2.15 -8.97
N ARG A 201 21.70 -3.12 -9.63
CA ARG A 201 21.03 -4.35 -10.06
C ARG A 201 21.21 -5.42 -8.99
N LEU A 202 20.11 -6.04 -8.57
CA LEU A 202 20.09 -7.13 -7.61
C LEU A 202 20.09 -8.49 -8.33
N PRO A 203 20.55 -9.56 -7.66
CA PRO A 203 20.64 -10.90 -8.25
C PRO A 203 19.27 -11.56 -8.47
N ALA A 204 18.26 -11.15 -7.72
CA ALA A 204 16.90 -11.68 -7.79
C ALA A 204 15.87 -10.57 -7.53
N ASP A 205 14.60 -10.91 -7.60
CA ASP A 205 13.48 -9.98 -7.52
C ASP A 205 13.35 -9.36 -6.14
N ILE A 206 13.02 -8.07 -6.12
CA ILE A 206 12.63 -7.39 -4.89
C ILE A 206 11.21 -7.85 -4.56
N CYS A 207 11.05 -8.43 -3.37
CA CYS A 207 9.79 -9.01 -2.91
C CYS A 207 9.11 -8.22 -1.78
N ALA A 208 9.86 -7.35 -1.10
CA ALA A 208 9.30 -6.49 -0.05
C ALA A 208 10.15 -5.25 0.16
N ALA A 209 9.52 -4.17 0.59
CA ALA A 209 10.22 -2.97 1.04
C ALA A 209 9.34 -2.19 2.02
N PRO A 210 9.92 -1.47 2.99
CA PRO A 210 9.15 -0.57 3.86
C PRO A 210 8.71 0.68 3.10
N THR A 211 7.65 1.31 3.57
CA THR A 211 7.09 2.55 2.98
C THR A 211 7.99 3.75 3.15
N THR A 212 8.75 3.80 4.25
CA THR A 212 9.64 4.92 4.58
C THR A 212 11.06 4.44 4.84
N PRO A 213 12.08 5.22 4.45
CA PRO A 213 13.47 4.93 4.80
C PRO A 213 13.78 5.38 6.22
N SER A 214 14.98 5.03 6.71
CA SER A 214 15.54 5.60 7.93
C SER A 214 15.82 7.10 7.77
N THR A 215 15.96 7.80 8.90
CA THR A 215 16.21 9.26 8.89
C THR A 215 17.56 9.65 8.28
N ASP A 216 18.51 8.72 8.24
CA ASP A 216 19.83 8.90 7.62
C ASP A 216 19.88 8.38 6.17
N GLY A 217 18.71 8.12 5.55
CA GLY A 217 18.59 7.79 4.13
C GLY A 217 19.00 6.36 3.78
N LYS A 218 18.80 5.40 4.68
CA LYS A 218 19.01 3.98 4.40
C LYS A 218 17.69 3.24 4.32
N ILE A 219 17.67 2.17 3.53
CA ILE A 219 16.53 1.27 3.44
C ILE A 219 16.99 -0.18 3.51
N VAL A 220 16.11 -1.05 3.95
CA VAL A 220 16.31 -2.50 3.87
C VAL A 220 15.22 -3.07 2.98
N VAL A 221 15.60 -3.80 1.95
CA VAL A 221 14.66 -4.44 1.02
C VAL A 221 14.71 -5.95 1.16
N GLY A 222 13.58 -6.61 0.96
CA GLY A 222 13.48 -8.05 0.81
C GLY A 222 13.84 -8.45 -0.62
N VAL A 223 14.63 -9.49 -0.78
CA VAL A 223 15.09 -10.03 -2.07
C VAL A 223 14.83 -11.53 -2.09
N ARG A 224 14.33 -12.06 -3.20
CA ARG A 224 14.10 -13.50 -3.35
C ARG A 224 15.42 -14.28 -3.31
N SER A 225 15.34 -15.57 -2.93
CA SER A 225 16.49 -16.49 -2.90
C SER A 225 17.19 -16.62 -4.25
N ASP A 226 16.41 -16.66 -5.32
CA ASP A 226 16.88 -16.78 -6.70
C ASP A 226 15.80 -16.25 -7.68
N THR A 227 15.87 -16.67 -8.94
CA THR A 227 14.98 -16.19 -10.02
C THR A 227 13.93 -17.22 -10.43
N SER A 228 13.77 -18.30 -9.68
CA SER A 228 12.75 -19.32 -9.93
C SER A 228 11.36 -18.87 -9.45
N GLU A 229 10.31 -19.49 -9.94
CA GLU A 229 8.93 -19.21 -9.52
C GLU A 229 8.68 -19.56 -8.05
N GLU A 230 9.39 -20.60 -7.54
CA GLU A 230 9.28 -21.04 -6.15
C GLU A 230 10.20 -20.25 -5.19
N ALA A 231 10.96 -19.28 -5.69
CA ALA A 231 11.89 -18.50 -4.89
C ALA A 231 11.20 -17.80 -3.71
N GLN A 232 11.80 -17.93 -2.53
CA GLN A 232 11.26 -17.36 -1.29
C GLN A 232 11.81 -15.93 -1.08
N CYS A 233 11.07 -15.09 -0.38
CA CYS A 233 11.49 -13.77 0.07
C CYS A 233 12.31 -13.90 1.36
N ASP A 234 13.46 -14.55 1.28
CA ASP A 234 14.25 -14.99 2.43
C ASP A 234 15.54 -14.19 2.67
N ARG A 235 15.84 -13.22 1.82
CA ARG A 235 17.02 -12.36 1.97
C ARG A 235 16.63 -10.92 2.19
N ILE A 236 17.36 -10.26 3.05
CA ILE A 236 17.23 -8.82 3.27
C ILE A 236 18.58 -8.14 3.03
N LEU A 237 18.52 -6.96 2.44
CA LEU A 237 19.69 -6.19 2.03
C LEU A 237 19.52 -4.71 2.39
N MET A 238 20.49 -4.13 3.08
CA MET A 238 20.54 -2.70 3.34
C MET A 238 21.14 -1.96 2.14
N ILE A 239 20.53 -0.84 1.76
CA ILE A 239 20.95 0.05 0.70
C ILE A 239 21.00 1.48 1.23
N ASP A 240 22.10 2.16 1.02
CA ASP A 240 22.23 3.62 1.21
C ASP A 240 21.59 4.32 0.01
N LEU A 241 20.50 5.02 0.23
CA LEU A 241 19.72 5.66 -0.83
C LEU A 241 20.41 6.89 -1.44
N THR A 242 21.39 7.47 -0.74
CA THR A 242 22.14 8.61 -1.26
C THR A 242 23.18 8.17 -2.29
N THR A 243 23.78 7.00 -2.07
CA THR A 243 24.91 6.54 -2.87
C THR A 243 24.62 5.30 -3.72
N GLY A 244 23.54 4.57 -3.45
CA GLY A 244 23.22 3.28 -4.06
C GLY A 244 24.12 2.14 -3.59
N LYS A 245 24.98 2.37 -2.59
CA LYS A 245 25.87 1.34 -2.07
C LYS A 245 25.09 0.36 -1.19
N THR A 246 25.39 -0.91 -1.37
CA THR A 246 24.87 -1.95 -0.49
C THR A 246 25.70 -2.01 0.80
N GLY A 247 25.03 -2.25 1.91
CA GLY A 247 25.66 -2.53 3.20
C GLY A 247 25.59 -4.02 3.54
N TRP A 248 25.15 -4.29 4.77
CA TRP A 248 24.97 -5.65 5.25
C TRP A 248 23.81 -6.37 4.55
N LYS A 249 23.87 -7.68 4.58
CA LYS A 249 22.80 -8.59 4.14
C LYS A 249 22.58 -9.67 5.20
N ALA A 250 21.37 -10.19 5.29
CA ALA A 250 21.03 -11.32 6.14
C ALA A 250 20.07 -12.27 5.43
N GLU A 251 20.10 -13.52 5.81
CA GLU A 251 19.12 -14.53 5.41
C GLU A 251 18.13 -14.73 6.56
N LEU A 252 16.86 -14.88 6.20
CA LEU A 252 15.77 -15.15 7.14
C LEU A 252 15.60 -16.66 7.27
N ASP A 253 16.21 -17.23 8.29
CA ASP A 253 16.10 -18.67 8.54
C ASP A 253 14.66 -19.11 8.78
N ARG A 254 14.18 -20.06 8.01
CA ARG A 254 12.88 -20.68 8.25
C ARG A 254 12.87 -21.50 9.54
N LYS A 255 11.99 -21.15 10.48
CA LYS A 255 11.89 -21.78 11.80
C LYS A 255 10.59 -22.60 11.92
N GLY A 256 10.49 -23.67 11.16
CA GLY A 256 9.34 -24.57 11.17
C GLY A 256 8.46 -24.49 9.93
N PHE A 257 7.52 -25.42 9.83
CA PHE A 257 6.69 -25.58 8.62
C PHE A 257 5.75 -24.40 8.37
N GLN A 258 5.26 -23.77 9.43
CA GLN A 258 4.30 -22.64 9.34
C GLN A 258 4.99 -21.28 9.20
N ASP A 259 6.32 -21.22 9.18
CA ASP A 259 7.06 -19.98 8.99
C ASP A 259 7.15 -19.67 7.49
N GLY A 260 6.18 -18.92 6.97
CA GLY A 260 6.09 -18.54 5.56
C GLY A 260 7.06 -17.43 5.21
N LEU A 261 7.77 -17.62 4.10
CA LEU A 261 8.70 -16.66 3.50
C LEU A 261 8.27 -16.25 2.08
N SER A 262 7.04 -16.61 1.67
CA SER A 262 6.48 -16.13 0.40
C SER A 262 6.22 -14.64 0.43
N ASP A 263 5.65 -14.17 1.55
CA ASP A 263 5.24 -12.79 1.77
C ASP A 263 5.79 -12.30 3.09
N ILE A 264 6.62 -11.27 3.04
CA ILE A 264 7.14 -10.60 4.22
C ILE A 264 6.69 -9.13 4.23
N VAL A 265 6.47 -8.61 5.42
CA VAL A 265 6.11 -7.21 5.66
C VAL A 265 7.27 -6.51 6.35
N MET A 266 7.50 -5.26 6.00
CA MET A 266 8.67 -4.53 6.51
C MET A 266 8.28 -3.14 6.98
N ALA A 267 8.76 -2.76 8.16
CA ALA A 267 8.59 -1.41 8.70
C ALA A 267 9.91 -0.86 9.20
N VAL A 268 10.16 0.42 8.98
CA VAL A 268 11.34 1.13 9.47
C VAL A 268 10.93 2.13 10.54
N ASN A 269 11.59 2.07 11.69
CA ASN A 269 11.39 2.96 12.83
C ASN A 269 12.75 3.41 13.38
N GLY A 270 13.15 4.64 13.05
CA GLY A 270 14.48 5.13 13.37
C GLY A 270 15.58 4.30 12.71
N ASP A 271 16.51 3.73 13.49
CA ASP A 271 17.59 2.85 13.04
C ASP A 271 17.22 1.34 13.14
N VAL A 272 15.93 1.00 13.11
CA VAL A 272 15.47 -0.39 13.19
C VAL A 272 14.55 -0.72 12.03
N VAL A 273 14.82 -1.83 11.34
CA VAL A 273 13.89 -2.49 10.44
C VAL A 273 13.28 -3.69 11.14
N THR A 274 11.95 -3.76 11.15
CA THR A 274 11.18 -4.90 11.60
C THR A 274 10.66 -5.65 10.39
N VAL A 275 10.86 -6.97 10.36
CA VAL A 275 10.45 -7.87 9.29
C VAL A 275 9.42 -8.84 9.85
N GLY A 276 8.17 -8.73 9.42
CA GLY A 276 7.10 -9.63 9.79
C GLY A 276 6.94 -10.75 8.76
N ARG A 277 6.71 -11.95 9.24
CA ARG A 277 6.40 -13.16 8.48
C ARG A 277 5.14 -13.80 9.05
N LEU A 278 4.58 -14.77 8.38
CA LEU A 278 3.31 -15.39 8.81
C LEU A 278 3.25 -15.76 10.30
N THR A 279 4.35 -16.25 10.89
CA THR A 279 4.38 -16.69 12.30
C THR A 279 5.48 -16.06 13.14
N ARG A 280 6.28 -15.18 12.54
CA ARG A 280 7.46 -14.61 13.19
C ARG A 280 7.65 -13.14 12.84
N THR A 281 8.48 -12.52 13.65
CA THR A 281 8.92 -11.14 13.43
C THR A 281 10.38 -11.06 13.83
N ASP A 282 11.22 -10.55 12.95
CA ASP A 282 12.61 -10.29 13.23
C ASP A 282 12.89 -8.79 13.22
N ALA A 283 13.84 -8.32 13.99
CA ALA A 283 14.28 -6.93 13.93
C ALA A 283 15.79 -6.84 13.81
N TYR A 284 16.22 -5.91 12.95
CA TYR A 284 17.62 -5.65 12.68
C TYR A 284 17.93 -4.17 12.82
N ARG A 285 19.11 -3.86 13.35
CA ARG A 285 19.61 -2.50 13.33
C ARG A 285 20.07 -2.14 11.91
N ILE A 286 19.60 -1.04 11.38
CA ILE A 286 19.87 -0.65 9.98
C ILE A 286 21.33 -0.25 9.79
N SER A 287 21.93 0.40 10.80
CA SER A 287 23.31 0.90 10.70
C SER A 287 24.37 -0.18 10.59
N ASP A 288 24.20 -1.35 11.23
CA ASP A 288 25.21 -2.40 11.31
C ASP A 288 24.72 -3.83 11.03
N GLY A 289 23.40 -4.01 10.78
CA GLY A 289 22.80 -5.32 10.52
C GLY A 289 22.66 -6.22 11.75
N LYS A 290 22.90 -5.70 12.95
CA LYS A 290 22.78 -6.49 14.18
C LYS A 290 21.34 -6.96 14.35
N HIS A 291 21.14 -8.27 14.45
CA HIS A 291 19.88 -8.87 14.85
C HIS A 291 19.57 -8.49 16.30
N LEU A 292 18.41 -7.91 16.55
CA LEU A 292 18.02 -7.36 17.85
C LEU A 292 17.13 -8.33 18.64
N TRP A 293 16.11 -8.85 17.99
CA TRP A 293 15.16 -9.80 18.55
C TRP A 293 14.42 -10.53 17.41
N ASP A 294 13.83 -11.70 17.72
CA ASP A 294 13.26 -12.61 16.72
C ASP A 294 11.79 -12.99 16.97
N ARG A 295 11.13 -12.36 17.93
CA ARG A 295 9.72 -12.61 18.22
C ARG A 295 9.11 -11.51 19.06
N LEU A 296 7.88 -11.12 18.72
CA LEU A 296 7.07 -10.32 19.61
C LEU A 296 6.59 -11.14 20.81
N PRO A 297 6.47 -10.54 22.01
CA PRO A 297 6.03 -11.26 23.20
C PRO A 297 4.59 -11.78 23.10
N GLY A 298 4.33 -12.96 23.66
CA GLY A 298 3.00 -13.53 23.81
C GLY A 298 2.60 -14.50 22.69
N PRO A 299 1.37 -15.03 22.73
CA PRO A 299 0.90 -16.07 21.82
C PRO A 299 0.37 -15.52 20.49
N CYS A 300 0.16 -14.19 20.38
CA CYS A 300 -0.42 -13.58 19.20
C CYS A 300 0.58 -13.50 18.06
N GLN A 301 0.09 -13.68 16.83
CA GLN A 301 0.91 -13.67 15.62
C GLN A 301 0.76 -12.32 14.90
N PRO A 302 1.86 -11.61 14.59
CA PRO A 302 1.81 -10.40 13.81
C PRO A 302 1.50 -10.73 12.34
N PHE A 303 0.58 -9.96 11.73
CA PHE A 303 0.27 -10.07 10.32
C PHE A 303 0.47 -8.76 9.55
N GLY A 304 0.68 -7.64 10.24
CA GLY A 304 0.92 -6.35 9.62
C GLY A 304 1.76 -5.45 10.51
N LEU A 305 2.56 -4.61 9.89
CA LEU A 305 3.45 -3.66 10.53
C LEU A 305 3.26 -2.27 9.95
N ALA A 306 3.56 -1.25 10.74
CA ALA A 306 3.62 0.13 10.30
C ALA A 306 4.87 0.82 10.82
N GLY A 307 5.49 1.59 9.93
CA GLY A 307 6.72 2.33 10.17
C GLY A 307 6.51 3.77 10.63
N GLY A 308 7.60 4.53 10.67
CA GLY A 308 7.60 5.94 11.00
C GLY A 308 7.92 6.26 12.45
N ALA A 309 7.34 7.34 12.99
CA ALA A 309 7.66 7.83 14.34
C ALA A 309 7.16 6.91 15.46
N VAL A 310 6.04 6.23 15.24
CA VAL A 310 5.42 5.32 16.21
C VAL A 310 5.26 3.94 15.56
N PRO A 311 6.04 2.93 16.00
CA PRO A 311 5.95 1.58 15.47
C PRO A 311 4.68 0.89 15.95
N LEU A 312 3.86 0.42 15.01
CA LEU A 312 2.65 -0.32 15.28
C LEU A 312 2.74 -1.71 14.65
N ALA A 313 2.16 -2.69 15.35
CA ALA A 313 1.98 -4.04 14.84
C ALA A 313 0.51 -4.45 15.01
N ALA A 314 -0.06 -5.04 13.97
CA ALA A 314 -1.36 -5.71 14.01
C ALA A 314 -1.13 -7.20 14.24
N LEU A 315 -1.81 -7.79 15.23
CA LEU A 315 -1.63 -9.17 15.65
C LEU A 315 -2.97 -9.90 15.71
N GLU A 316 -2.91 -11.17 15.39
CA GLU A 316 -4.01 -12.11 15.54
C GLU A 316 -3.76 -13.02 16.75
N CYS A 317 -4.70 -13.03 17.68
CA CYS A 317 -4.61 -13.79 18.93
C CYS A 317 -5.64 -14.90 18.91
N ARG A 318 -5.20 -16.16 18.86
CA ARG A 318 -6.06 -17.34 19.00
C ARG A 318 -5.85 -17.92 20.40
N LYS A 319 -6.93 -18.20 21.12
CA LYS A 319 -6.85 -18.84 22.43
C LYS A 319 -6.41 -20.29 22.30
N ASP A 320 -6.98 -21.01 21.34
CA ASP A 320 -6.64 -22.39 21.00
C ASP A 320 -6.67 -22.57 19.47
N PRO A 321 -5.66 -23.24 18.87
CA PRO A 321 -5.63 -23.47 17.42
C PRO A 321 -6.80 -24.30 16.88
N GLY A 322 -7.56 -24.99 17.75
CA GLY A 322 -8.70 -25.83 17.40
C GLY A 322 -10.06 -25.21 17.61
N ASP A 323 -10.13 -24.05 18.27
CA ASP A 323 -11.39 -23.34 18.44
C ASP A 323 -11.81 -22.68 17.12
N GLY A 324 -12.97 -23.07 16.59
CA GLY A 324 -13.58 -22.44 15.40
C GLY A 324 -14.06 -20.99 15.67
N GLU A 325 -13.70 -20.40 16.82
CA GLU A 325 -13.97 -19.01 17.12
C GLU A 325 -13.06 -18.08 16.32
N ALA A 326 -13.65 -16.99 15.80
CA ALA A 326 -12.88 -15.94 15.14
C ALA A 326 -11.77 -15.42 16.08
N ALA A 327 -10.55 -15.34 15.55
CA ALA A 327 -9.42 -14.81 16.29
C ALA A 327 -9.70 -13.39 16.78
N GLN A 328 -9.25 -13.07 17.97
CA GLN A 328 -9.25 -11.70 18.46
C GLN A 328 -8.03 -10.97 17.90
N GLN A 329 -8.23 -9.85 17.23
CA GLN A 329 -7.13 -9.02 16.78
C GLN A 329 -6.80 -7.92 17.80
N GLU A 330 -5.55 -7.51 17.78
CA GLU A 330 -5.08 -6.39 18.59
C GLU A 330 -4.02 -5.57 17.84
N VAL A 331 -3.90 -4.30 18.23
CA VAL A 331 -2.84 -3.42 17.78
C VAL A 331 -1.91 -3.15 18.95
N ARG A 332 -0.62 -3.31 18.74
CA ARG A 332 0.42 -2.99 19.72
C ARG A 332 1.33 -1.88 19.21
N ARG A 333 1.59 -0.92 20.09
CA ARG A 333 2.80 -0.13 19.96
C ARG A 333 3.95 -0.96 20.52
N ILE A 334 5.00 -1.11 19.76
CA ILE A 334 6.19 -1.86 20.15
C ILE A 334 7.38 -0.93 20.36
N ASP A 335 8.29 -1.31 21.21
CA ASP A 335 9.63 -0.73 21.26
C ASP A 335 10.46 -1.40 20.16
N PRO A 336 10.89 -0.68 19.10
CA PRO A 336 11.52 -1.32 17.96
C PRO A 336 12.88 -1.95 18.31
N ALA A 337 13.59 -1.44 19.31
CA ALA A 337 14.89 -1.96 19.72
C ALA A 337 14.81 -3.27 20.51
N THR A 338 13.69 -3.53 21.18
CA THR A 338 13.54 -4.66 22.10
C THR A 338 12.36 -5.58 21.79
N GLY A 339 11.46 -5.20 20.89
CA GLY A 339 10.21 -5.91 20.60
C GLY A 339 9.18 -5.87 21.74
N ARG A 340 9.46 -5.16 22.86
CA ARG A 340 8.53 -5.11 23.99
C ARG A 340 7.30 -4.28 23.65
N THR A 341 6.15 -4.75 24.12
CA THR A 341 4.89 -4.02 24.01
C THR A 341 4.91 -2.81 24.93
N VAL A 342 4.62 -1.63 24.37
CA VAL A 342 4.46 -0.37 25.11
C VAL A 342 3.00 -0.24 25.55
N TRP A 343 2.04 -0.46 24.64
CA TRP A 343 0.62 -0.54 24.93
C TRP A 343 -0.08 -1.49 23.94
N THR A 344 -1.29 -1.92 24.28
CA THR A 344 -2.12 -2.78 23.45
C THR A 344 -3.53 -2.19 23.35
N TYR A 345 -4.06 -2.10 22.14
CA TYR A 345 -5.46 -1.82 21.85
C TYR A 345 -6.13 -3.11 21.36
N GLN A 346 -7.15 -3.56 22.11
CA GLN A 346 -7.93 -4.74 21.72
C GLN A 346 -8.99 -4.34 20.68
N VAL A 347 -8.92 -4.94 19.50
CA VAL A 347 -9.94 -4.77 18.47
C VAL A 347 -11.23 -5.49 18.92
N LYS A 348 -12.37 -4.87 18.73
CA LYS A 348 -13.66 -5.46 19.07
C LYS A 348 -13.84 -6.81 18.37
N LYS A 349 -14.29 -7.85 19.07
CA LYS A 349 -14.53 -9.19 18.51
C LYS A 349 -15.42 -9.11 17.26
N GLY A 350 -15.01 -9.78 16.19
CA GLY A 350 -15.65 -9.74 14.87
C GLY A 350 -15.27 -8.56 13.99
N TRP A 351 -14.36 -7.70 14.45
CA TRP A 351 -13.70 -6.68 13.65
C TRP A 351 -12.25 -7.04 13.44
N GLU A 352 -11.70 -6.64 12.32
CA GLU A 352 -10.32 -6.89 11.88
C GLU A 352 -9.61 -5.58 11.59
N VAL A 353 -8.32 -5.53 11.84
CA VAL A 353 -7.47 -4.42 11.39
C VAL A 353 -7.36 -4.48 9.88
N ASP A 354 -7.72 -3.39 9.22
CA ASP A 354 -7.63 -3.24 7.78
C ASP A 354 -6.35 -2.49 7.40
N GLN A 355 -6.16 -1.27 7.92
CA GLN A 355 -5.01 -0.43 7.62
C GLN A 355 -4.65 0.49 8.79
N PHE A 356 -3.42 1.01 8.79
CA PHE A 356 -3.00 2.12 9.62
C PHE A 356 -3.03 3.41 8.81
N TYR A 357 -4.04 4.24 9.04
CA TYR A 357 -4.16 5.53 8.36
C TYR A 357 -3.16 6.57 8.86
N SER A 358 -2.75 6.44 10.09
CA SER A 358 -1.68 7.19 10.72
C SER A 358 -1.11 6.41 11.88
N THR A 359 0.20 6.51 12.09
CA THR A 359 0.85 5.94 13.27
C THR A 359 1.04 6.99 14.37
N ASN A 360 1.03 8.27 14.02
CA ASN A 360 1.20 9.38 14.97
C ASN A 360 0.37 10.62 14.54
N PRO A 361 -0.80 10.87 15.15
CA PRO A 361 -1.50 10.04 16.16
C PRO A 361 -1.97 8.69 15.55
N PRO A 362 -2.17 7.64 16.38
CA PRO A 362 -2.62 6.36 15.86
C PRO A 362 -4.08 6.43 15.37
N VAL A 363 -4.30 6.12 14.09
CA VAL A 363 -5.60 6.04 13.43
C VAL A 363 -5.68 4.72 12.67
N ILE A 364 -6.63 3.87 13.03
CA ILE A 364 -6.74 2.50 12.58
C ILE A 364 -8.03 2.31 11.79
N SER A 365 -7.94 1.87 10.56
CA SER A 365 -9.06 1.38 9.77
C SER A 365 -9.41 -0.04 10.20
N LEU A 366 -10.68 -0.29 10.43
CA LEU A 366 -11.22 -1.56 10.87
C LEU A 366 -12.29 -2.04 9.91
N ARG A 367 -12.33 -3.35 9.65
CA ARG A 367 -13.35 -4.00 8.81
C ARG A 367 -14.04 -5.10 9.60
N GLN A 368 -15.36 -5.27 9.39
CA GLN A 368 -16.12 -6.38 9.92
C GLN A 368 -16.51 -7.31 8.78
N GLY A 369 -16.09 -8.55 8.84
CA GLY A 369 -16.07 -9.59 7.81
C GLY A 369 -17.11 -9.60 6.68
N GLY A 370 -16.72 -10.21 5.54
CA GLY A 370 -17.54 -10.44 4.37
C GLY A 370 -17.53 -9.31 3.33
N ALA A 371 -18.04 -9.61 2.11
CA ALA A 371 -18.06 -8.68 0.96
C ALA A 371 -18.91 -7.41 1.18
N GLU A 372 -19.87 -7.45 2.10
CA GLU A 372 -20.70 -6.33 2.54
C GLU A 372 -20.29 -5.81 3.93
N GLY A 373 -19.04 -6.05 4.29
CA GLY A 373 -18.50 -5.76 5.60
C GLY A 373 -18.64 -4.29 6.01
N LYS A 374 -18.95 -4.07 7.29
CA LYS A 374 -18.95 -2.73 7.85
C LYS A 374 -17.52 -2.23 7.98
N TRP A 375 -17.33 -0.95 7.73
CA TRP A 375 -16.08 -0.25 7.90
C TRP A 375 -16.19 0.75 9.05
N ALA A 376 -15.12 0.91 9.82
CA ALA A 376 -15.00 1.86 10.90
C ALA A 376 -13.56 2.37 11.03
N ILE A 377 -13.39 3.47 11.72
CA ILE A 377 -12.08 4.02 12.07
C ILE A 377 -12.01 4.18 13.59
N ALA A 378 -10.96 3.67 14.20
CA ALA A 378 -10.61 3.95 15.59
C ALA A 378 -9.48 4.99 15.64
N MET A 379 -9.75 6.11 16.29
CA MET A 379 -8.75 7.11 16.64
C MET A 379 -8.31 6.87 18.09
N LEU A 380 -7.01 6.73 18.33
CA LEU A 380 -6.47 6.42 19.65
C LEU A 380 -5.69 7.58 20.24
N ASN A 381 -5.56 7.57 21.54
CA ASN A 381 -4.60 8.39 22.28
C ASN A 381 -3.18 7.80 22.18
N ASP A 382 -2.17 8.55 22.55
CA ASP A 382 -0.77 8.12 22.51
C ASP A 382 -0.45 6.95 23.44
N ASP A 383 -1.31 6.69 24.42
CA ASP A 383 -1.24 5.55 25.34
C ASP A 383 -2.01 4.30 24.84
N GLY A 384 -2.56 4.35 23.63
CA GLY A 384 -3.32 3.26 23.02
C GLY A 384 -4.77 3.15 23.47
N THR A 385 -5.25 4.04 24.33
CA THR A 385 -6.66 4.07 24.69
C THR A 385 -7.53 4.64 23.56
N PHE A 386 -8.77 4.14 23.44
CA PHE A 386 -9.72 4.64 22.46
C PHE A 386 -10.02 6.12 22.73
N ARG A 387 -9.88 6.95 21.73
CA ARG A 387 -10.13 8.39 21.80
C ARG A 387 -11.51 8.73 21.25
N SER A 388 -11.75 8.40 19.99
CA SER A 388 -13.03 8.59 19.31
C SER A 388 -13.07 7.83 17.98
N GLN A 389 -14.21 7.91 17.28
CA GLN A 389 -14.33 7.47 15.90
C GLN A 389 -15.04 8.55 15.08
N PRO A 390 -14.71 8.73 13.79
CA PRO A 390 -15.43 9.68 12.95
C PRO A 390 -16.88 9.24 12.76
N ASP A 391 -17.78 10.23 12.80
CA ASP A 391 -19.16 10.04 12.37
C ASP A 391 -19.23 10.22 10.84
N PRO A 392 -19.40 9.14 10.06
CA PRO A 392 -19.38 9.22 8.60
C PRO A 392 -20.57 10.01 8.04
N GLY A 393 -21.66 10.16 8.80
CA GLY A 393 -22.91 10.73 8.29
C GLY A 393 -23.44 9.91 7.11
N THR A 394 -23.78 10.60 6.01
CA THR A 394 -24.25 9.99 4.75
C THR A 394 -23.16 9.94 3.67
N ASP A 395 -21.94 10.34 3.97
CA ASP A 395 -20.85 10.36 3.01
C ASP A 395 -20.17 8.98 2.92
N ASP A 396 -19.90 8.53 1.70
CA ASP A 396 -19.03 7.40 1.44
C ASP A 396 -17.58 7.88 1.33
N TYR A 397 -16.67 7.18 1.98
CA TYR A 397 -15.24 7.51 1.96
C TYR A 397 -14.46 6.52 1.13
N GLN A 398 -13.41 6.99 0.50
CA GLN A 398 -12.48 6.17 -0.25
C GLN A 398 -11.05 6.60 0.04
N THR A 399 -10.34 5.73 0.72
CA THR A 399 -8.88 5.77 0.81
C THR A 399 -8.32 4.75 -0.17
N ARG A 400 -7.10 4.97 -0.64
CA ARG A 400 -6.36 3.98 -1.44
C ARG A 400 -5.22 3.47 -0.60
N CYS A 401 -5.18 2.19 -0.34
CA CYS A 401 -4.14 1.56 0.46
C CYS A 401 -3.42 0.48 -0.37
N GLY A 402 -2.32 -0.05 0.15
CA GLY A 402 -1.43 -0.94 -0.58
C GLY A 402 -2.10 -2.10 -1.32
N GLY A 403 -3.09 -2.76 -0.71
CA GLY A 403 -3.84 -3.86 -1.33
C GLY A 403 -4.65 -3.47 -2.57
N ASP A 404 -5.20 -2.25 -2.60
CA ASP A 404 -5.97 -1.73 -3.75
C ASP A 404 -5.08 -1.40 -4.96
N MET A 405 -3.77 -1.32 -4.74
CA MET A 405 -2.78 -1.02 -5.78
C MET A 405 -2.02 -2.26 -6.26
N ARG A 406 -2.57 -3.44 -6.03
CA ARG A 406 -1.93 -4.75 -6.29
C ARG A 406 -0.60 -4.95 -5.55
N ASN A 407 -0.35 -4.13 -4.55
CA ASN A 407 0.79 -4.32 -3.66
C ASN A 407 0.35 -5.25 -2.54
N GLU A 408 0.55 -6.53 -2.73
CA GLU A 408 0.19 -7.59 -1.77
C GLU A 408 1.08 -7.59 -0.53
N SER A 409 2.05 -6.68 -0.45
CA SER A 409 2.85 -6.52 0.74
C SER A 409 1.97 -6.04 1.90
N GLY A 410 1.91 -6.80 2.96
CA GLY A 410 1.11 -6.51 4.15
C GLY A 410 1.60 -5.33 5.00
N ASN A 411 2.24 -4.34 4.38
CA ASN A 411 2.53 -3.06 4.99
C ASN A 411 1.23 -2.28 5.12
N LEU A 412 0.72 -2.18 6.33
CA LEU A 412 -0.60 -1.57 6.59
C LEU A 412 -0.56 -0.03 6.64
N ASP A 413 0.58 0.60 6.42
CA ASP A 413 0.82 2.05 6.50
C ASP A 413 0.94 2.75 5.13
N ASN A 414 0.66 2.05 4.04
CA ASN A 414 0.73 2.60 2.69
C ASN A 414 -0.65 3.04 2.20
N CYS A 415 -1.16 4.17 2.73
CA CYS A 415 -2.48 4.69 2.38
C CYS A 415 -2.42 6.12 1.84
N TYR A 416 -3.28 6.40 0.87
CA TYR A 416 -3.52 7.71 0.26
C TYR A 416 -4.99 8.11 0.40
N GLY A 417 -5.26 9.40 0.37
CA GLY A 417 -6.61 9.92 0.60
C GLY A 417 -6.96 10.04 2.08
N VAL A 418 -5.96 9.93 2.93
CA VAL A 418 -6.06 10.13 4.37
C VAL A 418 -4.84 10.88 4.89
N ALA A 419 -5.05 11.76 5.84
CA ALA A 419 -4.01 12.43 6.60
C ALA A 419 -4.51 12.72 8.01
N ALA A 420 -3.62 12.81 8.99
CA ALA A 420 -3.98 13.14 10.35
C ALA A 420 -2.93 14.04 11.02
N ASP A 421 -3.38 14.86 11.94
CA ASP A 421 -2.58 15.54 12.95
C ASP A 421 -3.17 15.33 14.34
N ALA A 422 -2.57 15.90 15.37
CA ALA A 422 -3.02 15.70 16.75
C ALA A 422 -4.49 16.12 17.00
N GLY A 423 -5.06 16.97 16.17
CA GLY A 423 -6.41 17.51 16.32
C GLY A 423 -7.41 17.14 15.24
N THR A 424 -6.96 16.61 14.10
CA THR A 424 -7.83 16.46 12.93
C THR A 424 -7.46 15.24 12.10
N LEU A 425 -8.47 14.46 11.73
CA LEU A 425 -8.39 13.43 10.70
C LEU A 425 -9.03 13.98 9.41
N TYR A 426 -8.35 13.82 8.29
CA TYR A 426 -8.82 14.23 6.96
C TYR A 426 -9.02 13.00 6.08
N LEU A 427 -10.20 12.86 5.49
CA LEU A 427 -10.54 11.74 4.61
C LEU A 427 -11.07 12.24 3.28
N ALA A 428 -10.71 11.56 2.19
CA ALA A 428 -11.33 11.76 0.89
C ALA A 428 -12.67 11.01 0.82
N THR A 429 -13.69 11.66 0.27
CA THR A 429 -14.92 10.95 -0.09
C THR A 429 -14.74 10.19 -1.40
N LYS A 430 -15.56 9.15 -1.60
CA LYS A 430 -15.67 8.45 -2.86
C LYS A 430 -16.05 9.42 -3.99
N PRO A 431 -15.46 9.30 -5.18
CA PRO A 431 -15.89 10.07 -6.35
C PRO A 431 -17.37 9.83 -6.69
N ALA A 432 -18.05 10.86 -7.15
CA ALA A 432 -19.46 10.77 -7.49
C ALA A 432 -19.73 9.76 -8.63
N SER A 433 -18.85 9.71 -9.64
CA SER A 433 -18.83 8.70 -10.69
C SER A 433 -17.50 8.77 -11.45
N GLU A 434 -17.19 7.79 -12.29
CA GLU A 434 -16.01 7.82 -13.17
C GLU A 434 -16.04 8.99 -14.16
N ALA A 435 -17.21 9.30 -14.72
CA ALA A 435 -17.39 10.41 -15.66
C ALA A 435 -17.36 11.79 -14.97
N ARG A 436 -17.66 11.83 -13.66
CA ARG A 436 -17.60 13.04 -12.83
C ARG A 436 -16.92 12.69 -11.53
N PRO A 437 -15.59 12.63 -11.54
CA PRO A 437 -14.83 12.15 -10.40
C PRO A 437 -14.77 13.13 -9.23
N ALA A 438 -15.53 14.21 -9.27
CA ALA A 438 -15.58 15.15 -8.17
C ALA A 438 -15.87 14.44 -6.85
N ASN A 439 -15.07 14.77 -5.85
CA ASN A 439 -15.20 14.29 -4.49
C ASN A 439 -15.09 15.45 -3.49
N ALA A 440 -14.88 15.13 -2.24
CA ALA A 440 -14.61 16.12 -1.20
C ALA A 440 -13.56 15.60 -0.22
N VAL A 441 -12.94 16.51 0.50
CA VAL A 441 -12.16 16.20 1.69
C VAL A 441 -12.98 16.61 2.91
N VAL A 442 -13.09 15.71 3.87
CA VAL A 442 -13.81 15.92 5.12
C VAL A 442 -12.82 15.89 6.28
N ALA A 443 -12.92 16.88 7.14
CA ALA A 443 -12.13 16.95 8.36
C ALA A 443 -12.97 16.56 9.58
N PHE A 444 -12.41 15.69 10.42
CA PHE A 444 -13.02 15.25 11.67
C PHE A 444 -12.17 15.67 12.85
N ASP A 445 -12.82 16.09 13.91
CA ASP A 445 -12.17 16.36 15.19
C ASP A 445 -11.73 15.04 15.84
N MET A 446 -10.43 14.93 16.12
CA MET A 446 -9.84 13.72 16.70
C MET A 446 -10.36 13.37 18.10
N SER A 447 -10.87 14.35 18.85
CA SER A 447 -11.32 14.12 20.23
C SER A 447 -12.79 13.72 20.30
N THR A 448 -13.60 14.14 19.32
CA THR A 448 -15.05 13.96 19.36
C THR A 448 -15.61 13.11 18.21
N GLY A 449 -14.80 12.87 17.16
CA GLY A 449 -15.25 12.21 15.93
C GLY A 449 -16.19 13.07 15.06
N LYS A 450 -16.54 14.28 15.51
CA LYS A 450 -17.47 15.15 14.78
C LYS A 450 -16.82 15.79 13.57
N ARG A 451 -17.59 15.92 12.50
CA ARG A 451 -17.15 16.64 11.30
C ARG A 451 -16.91 18.13 11.62
N LYS A 452 -15.71 18.62 11.32
CA LYS A 452 -15.35 20.05 11.42
C LYS A 452 -15.80 20.81 10.18
N TRP A 453 -15.49 20.28 8.99
CA TRP A 453 -15.85 20.85 7.70
C TRP A 453 -15.76 19.82 6.58
N LYS A 454 -16.29 20.20 5.40
CA LYS A 454 -16.20 19.47 4.13
C LYS A 454 -15.84 20.45 3.03
N ALA A 455 -14.81 20.16 2.24
CA ALA A 455 -14.35 20.97 1.12
C ALA A 455 -14.44 20.16 -0.18
N ALA A 456 -15.18 20.69 -1.15
CA ALA A 456 -15.37 20.03 -2.45
C ALA A 456 -14.13 20.20 -3.35
N SER A 457 -13.88 19.19 -4.19
CA SER A 457 -12.94 19.29 -5.31
C SER A 457 -13.56 20.10 -6.47
N PRO A 458 -12.75 20.55 -7.44
CA PRO A 458 -13.28 21.00 -8.74
C PRO A 458 -14.14 19.92 -9.41
N ALA A 459 -15.10 20.33 -10.24
CA ALA A 459 -16.17 19.48 -10.76
C ALA A 459 -15.72 18.20 -11.51
N THR A 460 -14.52 18.20 -12.08
CA THR A 460 -13.98 17.10 -12.89
C THR A 460 -12.70 16.49 -12.33
N GLN A 461 -12.36 16.78 -11.08
CA GLN A 461 -11.10 16.37 -10.49
C GLN A 461 -11.31 15.78 -9.09
N THR A 462 -10.35 14.99 -8.61
CA THR A 462 -10.37 14.42 -7.26
C THR A 462 -9.35 15.10 -6.37
N LEU A 463 -9.68 15.24 -5.10
CA LEU A 463 -8.77 15.68 -4.03
C LEU A 463 -8.44 14.49 -3.11
N MET A 464 -7.16 14.26 -2.88
CA MET A 464 -6.67 13.20 -2.00
C MET A 464 -5.73 13.79 -0.95
N PRO A 465 -6.06 13.74 0.36
CA PRO A 465 -5.14 14.12 1.42
C PRO A 465 -3.81 13.36 1.33
N LEU A 466 -2.70 14.09 1.49
CA LEU A 466 -1.35 13.53 1.48
C LEU A 466 -0.76 13.52 2.90
N ARG A 467 -0.68 14.69 3.52
CA ARG A 467 -0.14 14.89 4.87
C ARG A 467 -0.50 16.27 5.41
N VAL A 468 -0.27 16.46 6.68
CA VAL A 468 -0.35 17.79 7.31
C VAL A 468 1.05 18.39 7.43
N GLU A 469 1.18 19.65 7.02
CA GLU A 469 2.43 20.41 7.06
C GLU A 469 2.15 21.88 7.34
N GLY A 470 2.84 22.47 8.31
CA GLY A 470 2.66 23.87 8.67
C GLY A 470 1.21 24.24 9.08
N GLY A 471 0.49 23.29 9.70
CA GLY A 471 -0.92 23.47 10.12
C GLY A 471 -1.93 23.45 8.98
N LYS A 472 -1.51 23.06 7.76
CA LYS A 472 -2.39 22.89 6.60
C LYS A 472 -2.35 21.44 6.13
N VAL A 473 -3.47 20.92 5.67
CA VAL A 473 -3.47 19.65 4.96
C VAL A 473 -3.08 19.88 3.50
N LEU A 474 -2.04 19.18 3.04
CA LEU A 474 -1.64 19.13 1.64
C LEU A 474 -2.45 18.04 0.94
N LEU A 475 -2.89 18.35 -0.28
CA LEU A 475 -3.78 17.51 -1.07
C LEU A 475 -3.20 17.32 -2.47
N HIS A 476 -3.27 16.13 -3.01
CA HIS A 476 -3.12 15.93 -4.44
C HIS A 476 -4.44 16.22 -5.14
N LEU A 477 -4.39 17.08 -6.14
CA LEU A 477 -5.46 17.29 -7.10
C LEU A 477 -5.14 16.45 -8.33
N GLY A 478 -5.95 15.44 -8.63
CA GLY A 478 -5.79 14.61 -9.82
C GLY A 478 -6.12 15.40 -11.11
N PRO A 479 -5.61 14.98 -12.27
CA PRO A 479 -6.01 15.56 -13.56
C PRO A 479 -7.47 15.24 -13.88
N SER A 480 -8.08 16.02 -14.77
CA SER A 480 -9.41 15.70 -15.31
C SER A 480 -9.38 14.38 -16.10
N PRO A 481 -10.47 13.57 -16.13
CA PRO A 481 -10.51 12.30 -16.85
C PRO A 481 -10.45 12.45 -18.37
N LEU A 482 -10.21 11.35 -19.07
CA LEU A 482 -10.30 11.28 -20.53
C LEU A 482 -11.72 11.68 -21.01
N GLY A 483 -11.77 12.32 -22.18
CA GLY A 483 -13.05 12.77 -22.76
C GLY A 483 -13.62 14.06 -22.19
N THR A 484 -12.92 14.70 -21.23
CA THR A 484 -13.25 16.04 -20.71
C THR A 484 -12.21 17.07 -21.14
N ASP A 485 -12.48 18.35 -20.85
CA ASP A 485 -11.49 19.41 -21.01
C ASP A 485 -10.19 19.05 -20.29
N LYS A 486 -9.06 19.39 -20.91
CA LYS A 486 -7.75 19.13 -20.34
C LYS A 486 -7.48 20.08 -19.17
N VAL A 487 -7.68 19.59 -17.96
CA VAL A 487 -7.36 20.29 -16.72
C VAL A 487 -6.30 19.49 -15.96
N SER A 488 -5.14 20.10 -15.77
CA SER A 488 -4.02 19.48 -15.06
C SER A 488 -4.27 19.34 -13.58
N GLY A 489 -3.59 18.39 -12.98
CA GLY A 489 -3.55 18.21 -11.54
C GLY A 489 -2.63 19.19 -10.81
N GLY A 490 -2.23 18.82 -9.61
CA GLY A 490 -1.31 19.61 -8.80
C GLY A 490 -1.37 19.30 -7.33
N ILE A 491 -0.73 20.18 -6.56
CA ILE A 491 -0.76 20.16 -5.09
C ILE A 491 -1.57 21.35 -4.60
N MET A 492 -2.52 21.07 -3.72
CA MET A 492 -3.39 22.04 -3.09
C MET A 492 -3.15 22.05 -1.58
N ALA A 493 -3.57 23.10 -0.90
CA ALA A 493 -3.57 23.18 0.56
C ALA A 493 -4.91 23.68 1.09
N LEU A 494 -5.32 23.15 2.24
CA LEU A 494 -6.44 23.64 3.03
C LEU A 494 -5.97 23.99 4.44
N GLY A 495 -6.40 25.14 4.93
CA GLY A 495 -6.18 25.52 6.32
C GLY A 495 -7.06 24.73 7.29
N PRO A 496 -6.83 24.87 8.61
CA PRO A 496 -7.57 24.12 9.64
C PRO A 496 -9.08 24.43 9.67
N GLY A 497 -9.49 25.60 9.15
CA GLY A 497 -10.90 25.99 9.00
C GLY A 497 -11.59 25.50 7.74
N GLY A 498 -10.89 24.77 6.86
CA GLY A 498 -11.45 24.34 5.57
C GLY A 498 -11.51 25.47 4.54
N GLY A 499 -12.61 25.52 3.80
CA GLY A 499 -12.86 26.51 2.74
C GLY A 499 -12.48 26.02 1.35
N THR A 500 -12.06 26.92 0.47
CA THR A 500 -11.64 26.58 -0.89
C THR A 500 -10.17 26.15 -0.91
N PRO A 501 -9.83 24.97 -1.49
CA PRO A 501 -8.44 24.54 -1.65
C PRO A 501 -7.62 25.57 -2.42
N GLN A 502 -6.47 25.95 -1.89
CA GLN A 502 -5.56 26.90 -2.50
C GLN A 502 -4.42 26.17 -3.22
N PRO A 503 -4.06 26.57 -4.45
CA PRO A 503 -2.98 25.96 -5.17
C PRO A 503 -1.63 26.22 -4.49
N VAL A 504 -0.85 25.17 -4.29
CA VAL A 504 0.55 25.21 -3.86
C VAL A 504 1.46 25.05 -5.08
N LEU A 505 1.08 24.11 -5.96
CA LEU A 505 1.76 23.86 -7.22
C LEU A 505 0.73 23.38 -8.23
N ARG A 506 0.72 23.97 -9.44
CA ARG A 506 -0.14 23.53 -10.56
C ARG A 506 0.72 22.81 -11.59
N HIS A 507 0.31 21.61 -11.99
CA HIS A 507 0.93 20.92 -13.10
C HIS A 507 0.61 21.62 -14.44
N PRO A 508 1.46 21.49 -15.46
CA PRO A 508 1.24 22.20 -16.72
C PRO A 508 0.15 21.50 -17.57
N THR A 509 -0.76 22.29 -18.13
CA THR A 509 -1.86 21.80 -18.97
C THR A 509 -1.37 20.87 -20.11
N PRO A 510 -0.24 21.13 -20.81
CA PRO A 510 0.27 20.22 -21.83
C PRO A 510 0.64 18.82 -21.33
N ALA A 511 0.91 18.65 -20.04
CA ALA A 511 1.26 17.36 -19.46
C ALA A 511 0.05 16.51 -19.01
N VAL A 512 -1.18 16.97 -19.15
CA VAL A 512 -2.40 16.28 -18.66
C VAL A 512 -2.46 14.85 -19.16
N ASP A 513 -2.20 14.59 -20.44
CA ASP A 513 -2.25 13.23 -20.99
C ASP A 513 -1.13 12.34 -20.45
N ALA A 514 0.03 12.91 -20.15
CA ALA A 514 1.11 12.19 -19.48
C ALA A 514 0.75 11.89 -18.03
N GLU A 515 0.16 12.84 -17.32
CA GLU A 515 -0.29 12.67 -15.93
C GLU A 515 -1.37 11.58 -15.81
N ARG A 516 -2.30 11.51 -16.77
CA ARG A 516 -3.35 10.48 -16.84
C ARG A 516 -2.83 9.05 -17.01
N THR A 517 -1.57 8.87 -17.47
CA THR A 517 -0.97 7.53 -17.56
C THR A 517 -0.63 6.95 -16.18
N PHE A 518 -0.49 7.78 -15.15
CA PHE A 518 -0.25 7.35 -13.77
C PHE A 518 -1.58 7.00 -13.10
N GLN A 519 -1.98 5.73 -13.21
CA GLN A 519 -3.20 5.24 -12.57
C GLN A 519 -2.93 4.95 -11.11
N GLY A 520 -3.68 5.60 -10.20
CA GLY A 520 -3.49 5.44 -8.77
C GLY A 520 -2.08 5.81 -8.28
N PRO A 521 -1.47 6.93 -8.73
CA PRO A 521 -0.07 7.20 -8.46
C PRO A 521 0.22 7.31 -6.97
N GLN A 522 1.42 6.93 -6.58
CA GLN A 522 2.01 7.39 -5.34
C GLN A 522 2.49 8.83 -5.56
N VAL A 523 2.04 9.73 -4.69
CA VAL A 523 2.30 11.16 -4.85
C VAL A 523 3.11 11.67 -3.67
N HIS A 524 4.24 12.28 -3.99
CA HIS A 524 5.09 12.95 -3.01
C HIS A 524 5.24 14.42 -3.36
N TYR A 525 5.20 15.25 -2.34
CA TYR A 525 5.52 16.67 -2.47
C TYR A 525 6.64 17.01 -1.52
N ALA A 526 7.78 17.41 -2.06
CA ALA A 526 8.96 17.75 -1.29
C ALA A 526 9.77 18.85 -2.01
N ASN A 527 10.32 19.79 -1.24
CA ASN A 527 11.20 20.84 -1.76
C ASN A 527 10.58 21.62 -2.94
N GLY A 528 9.27 21.93 -2.88
CA GLY A 528 8.57 22.65 -3.95
C GLY A 528 8.28 21.81 -5.20
N ARG A 529 8.49 20.49 -5.14
CA ARG A 529 8.27 19.56 -6.27
C ARG A 529 7.21 18.53 -5.96
N SER A 530 6.37 18.27 -6.94
CA SER A 530 5.42 17.15 -6.96
C SER A 530 6.01 16.02 -7.79
N LEU A 531 6.08 14.83 -7.22
CA LEU A 531 6.57 13.62 -7.85
C LEU A 531 5.46 12.57 -7.84
N LEU A 532 5.15 12.03 -9.02
CA LEU A 532 4.23 10.92 -9.20
C LEU A 532 5.03 9.67 -9.57
N LEU A 533 4.72 8.55 -8.92
CA LEU A 533 5.28 7.23 -9.22
C LEU A 533 4.14 6.29 -9.59
N SER A 534 4.32 5.49 -10.64
CA SER A 534 3.44 4.35 -10.95
C SER A 534 3.68 3.23 -9.95
N PRO A 535 2.69 2.84 -9.12
CA PRO A 535 2.89 1.79 -8.11
C PRO A 535 3.01 0.40 -8.71
N TYR A 536 2.55 0.23 -9.95
CA TYR A 536 2.59 -1.00 -10.71
C TYR A 536 2.96 -0.71 -12.16
N VAL A 537 3.85 -1.49 -12.73
CA VAL A 537 4.36 -1.34 -14.10
C VAL A 537 4.15 -2.63 -14.86
N SER A 538 3.35 -2.58 -15.95
CA SER A 538 3.03 -3.73 -16.80
C SER A 538 2.74 -3.25 -18.21
N GLY A 539 3.34 -3.85 -19.20
CA GLY A 539 3.05 -3.65 -20.62
C GLY A 539 2.30 -4.84 -21.22
N VAL A 540 1.79 -4.65 -22.43
CA VAL A 540 1.17 -5.73 -23.22
C VAL A 540 2.22 -6.52 -24.00
N ASP A 541 3.41 -5.97 -24.15
CA ASP A 541 4.60 -6.56 -24.78
C ASP A 541 5.84 -5.77 -24.34
N ASP A 542 7.04 -6.29 -24.62
CA ASP A 542 8.34 -5.73 -24.24
C ASP A 542 8.50 -4.27 -24.73
N ARG A 543 7.98 -3.97 -25.91
CA ARG A 543 8.06 -2.62 -26.46
C ARG A 543 7.17 -1.65 -25.69
N ALA A 544 5.94 -2.05 -25.39
CA ALA A 544 5.00 -1.25 -24.61
C ALA A 544 5.54 -1.00 -23.20
N GLU A 545 6.19 -1.98 -22.59
CA GLU A 545 6.82 -1.87 -21.28
C GLU A 545 7.90 -0.80 -21.22
N LEU A 546 8.81 -0.78 -22.20
CA LEU A 546 9.91 0.19 -22.28
C LEU A 546 9.43 1.62 -22.52
N GLU A 547 8.20 1.78 -22.98
CA GLU A 547 7.56 3.08 -23.16
C GLU A 547 6.81 3.59 -21.94
N LEU A 548 6.61 2.78 -20.89
CA LEU A 548 5.86 3.16 -19.70
C LEU A 548 6.60 4.23 -18.89
N ARG A 549 5.87 5.26 -18.47
CA ARG A 549 6.39 6.23 -17.52
C ARG A 549 6.30 5.66 -16.12
N THR A 550 7.41 5.62 -15.44
CA THR A 550 7.49 5.14 -14.06
C THR A 550 7.48 6.27 -13.05
N MET A 551 8.07 7.42 -13.39
CA MET A 551 8.04 8.62 -12.59
C MET A 551 7.89 9.88 -13.45
N ILE A 552 7.28 10.92 -12.88
CA ILE A 552 7.23 12.27 -13.45
C ILE A 552 7.31 13.30 -12.31
N ALA A 553 8.14 14.32 -12.51
CA ALA A 553 8.32 15.40 -11.54
C ALA A 553 7.92 16.75 -12.12
N PHE A 554 7.24 17.55 -11.30
CA PHE A 554 6.80 18.92 -11.60
C PHE A 554 7.33 19.87 -10.55
N GLY A 555 7.63 21.09 -10.92
CA GLY A 555 8.10 22.13 -9.98
C GLY A 555 9.14 23.06 -10.61
N ASP A 556 9.57 24.09 -9.89
CA ASP A 556 10.60 25.04 -10.30
C ASP A 556 12.00 24.59 -9.88
#